data_7b68193af663f7916c0b5fb4f10c6a35
#
_entry.id   7b68193af663f7916c0b5fb4f10c6a35
#
_cell.length_a   1.000
_cell.length_b   1.000
_cell.length_c   1.000
_cell.angle_alpha   90.00
_cell.angle_beta   90.00
_cell.angle_gamma   90.00
#
_symmetry.space_group_name_H-M   'P 1'
#
loop_
_entity.id
_entity.type
_entity.pdbx_description
1 polymer ?
#
loop_
_entity_poly.entity_id
_entity_poly.type
_entity_poly.pdbx_seq_one_letter_code
_entity_poly.pdbx_strand_id
1 'polypeptide(L)'
;METVRLNNGVEMPILGYGVYQVTPEECERCVLDAISVGYRSIDTAQAYYNEEGVGNAVRKCGVPREELFITTKVWISNGGYEKAKASIDESLRKLQSDYVDLLLIHQPFNDYYGTYRAMEEAYKAGKARAIGVSNFYPDRFIDLAEFCEIKPAVNQVETHVFNQQVKPQEIMKKYDTKVMSWGPFAEGRNNFFSNEVLKAIGEQYGKSVAQVALRFLIQRDIIVIPKSTRKERMIENFDVFDFTLSVKDMEEIAGLDKKESLFFSCLLYTSPSPRDIS
;
A
#
# COMPACT_ATOMS: atom_id res chain seq x y z
N MET A 1 -11.27 11.87 -8.17
CA MET A 1 -10.04 11.30 -7.56
C MET A 1 -9.13 10.88 -8.71
N GLU A 2 -7.83 11.18 -8.60
CA GLU A 2 -6.84 10.76 -9.59
C GLU A 2 -6.61 9.24 -9.49
N THR A 3 -6.35 8.59 -10.63
CA THR A 3 -6.05 7.14 -10.71
C THR A 3 -4.70 6.92 -11.37
N VAL A 4 -4.13 5.75 -11.11
CA VAL A 4 -2.99 5.22 -11.85
C VAL A 4 -3.41 3.96 -12.61
N ARG A 5 -2.90 3.80 -13.81
CA ARG A 5 -3.13 2.60 -14.61
C ARG A 5 -2.08 1.54 -14.27
N LEU A 6 -2.52 0.37 -13.85
CA LEU A 6 -1.68 -0.79 -13.60
C LEU A 6 -1.27 -1.47 -14.92
N ASN A 7 -0.24 -2.32 -14.87
CA ASN A 7 0.32 -3.02 -16.05
C ASN A 7 -0.67 -3.92 -16.79
N ASN A 8 -1.75 -4.32 -16.14
CA ASN A 8 -2.84 -5.10 -16.73
C ASN A 8 -4.05 -4.26 -17.16
N GLY A 9 -3.93 -2.94 -17.13
CA GLY A 9 -4.97 -1.99 -17.54
C GLY A 9 -6.00 -1.63 -16.49
N VAL A 10 -5.94 -2.20 -15.28
CA VAL A 10 -6.83 -1.85 -14.17
C VAL A 10 -6.49 -0.44 -13.67
N GLU A 11 -7.51 0.40 -13.50
CA GLU A 11 -7.37 1.73 -12.89
C GLU A 11 -7.45 1.61 -11.37
N MET A 12 -6.46 2.14 -10.67
CA MET A 12 -6.38 2.14 -9.21
C MET A 12 -6.35 3.58 -8.68
N PRO A 13 -7.16 3.95 -7.66
CA PRO A 13 -7.04 5.25 -7.00
C PRO A 13 -5.63 5.49 -6.46
N ILE A 14 -5.01 6.64 -6.78
CA ILE A 14 -3.66 6.97 -6.32
C ILE A 14 -3.60 7.24 -4.81
N LEU A 15 -4.72 7.60 -4.21
CA LEU A 15 -4.90 7.79 -2.77
C LEU A 15 -5.90 6.76 -2.24
N GLY A 16 -5.44 5.92 -1.32
CA GLY A 16 -6.26 4.95 -0.60
C GLY A 16 -6.22 5.18 0.91
N TYR A 17 -6.96 4.34 1.63
CA TYR A 17 -7.02 4.33 3.09
C TYR A 17 -6.50 3.01 3.64
N GLY A 18 -5.44 3.06 4.46
CA GLY A 18 -4.86 1.88 5.12
C GLY A 18 -5.52 1.60 6.47
N VAL A 19 -5.71 0.30 6.80
CA VAL A 19 -6.28 -0.12 8.09
C VAL A 19 -5.27 -0.87 8.98
N TYR A 20 -3.97 -0.76 8.71
CA TYR A 20 -2.95 -1.29 9.63
C TYR A 20 -3.06 -0.64 11.01
N GLN A 21 -2.99 -1.44 12.09
CA GLN A 21 -3.19 -0.97 13.48
C GLN A 21 -4.57 -0.31 13.74
N VAL A 22 -5.57 -0.61 12.95
CA VAL A 22 -6.97 -0.35 13.30
C VAL A 22 -7.51 -1.64 13.89
N THR A 23 -8.05 -1.57 15.12
CA THR A 23 -8.55 -2.78 15.79
C THR A 23 -9.73 -3.37 15.04
N PRO A 24 -10.00 -4.70 15.17
CA PRO A 24 -11.17 -5.32 14.52
C PRO A 24 -12.48 -4.62 14.87
N GLU A 25 -12.62 -4.16 16.14
CA GLU A 25 -13.82 -3.51 16.64
C GLU A 25 -14.06 -2.12 16.03
N GLU A 26 -12.98 -1.39 15.72
CA GLU A 26 -13.07 -0.06 15.11
C GLU A 26 -13.06 -0.07 13.58
N CYS A 27 -12.65 -1.19 12.97
CA CYS A 27 -12.35 -1.23 11.55
C CYS A 27 -13.56 -0.88 10.69
N GLU A 28 -14.73 -1.47 10.97
CA GLU A 28 -15.95 -1.17 10.22
C GLU A 28 -16.27 0.33 10.24
N ARG A 29 -16.27 0.95 11.43
CA ARG A 29 -16.52 2.40 11.57
C ARG A 29 -15.50 3.23 10.79
N CYS A 30 -14.20 2.92 10.95
CA CYS A 30 -13.14 3.69 10.29
C CYS A 30 -13.23 3.61 8.76
N VAL A 31 -13.54 2.44 8.21
CA VAL A 31 -13.71 2.26 6.77
C VAL A 31 -14.95 2.99 6.25
N LEU A 32 -16.09 2.94 6.98
CA LEU A 32 -17.28 3.72 6.65
C LEU A 32 -17.00 5.22 6.66
N ASP A 33 -16.28 5.72 7.67
CA ASP A 33 -15.85 7.12 7.73
C ASP A 33 -14.99 7.49 6.52
N ALA A 34 -13.99 6.69 6.17
CA ALA A 34 -13.14 6.92 5.00
C ALA A 34 -13.95 6.96 3.69
N ILE A 35 -14.85 5.99 3.47
CA ILE A 35 -15.71 5.95 2.27
C ILE A 35 -16.63 7.18 2.24
N SER A 36 -17.18 7.60 3.38
CA SER A 36 -18.04 8.81 3.48
C SER A 36 -17.29 10.11 3.15
N VAL A 37 -15.97 10.16 3.39
CA VAL A 37 -15.09 11.28 3.00
C VAL A 37 -14.83 11.30 1.49
N GLY A 38 -14.89 10.15 0.82
CA GLY A 38 -14.65 10.03 -0.62
C GLY A 38 -13.60 9.01 -1.00
N TYR A 39 -12.94 8.34 -0.04
CA TYR A 39 -12.01 7.25 -0.36
C TYR A 39 -12.73 6.12 -1.11
N ARG A 40 -12.05 5.57 -2.10
CA ARG A 40 -12.53 4.43 -2.89
C ARG A 40 -11.55 3.26 -2.91
N SER A 41 -10.36 3.42 -2.35
CA SER A 41 -9.36 2.37 -2.19
C SER A 41 -9.12 2.09 -0.72
N ILE A 42 -9.24 0.82 -0.30
CA ILE A 42 -9.05 0.34 1.09
C ILE A 42 -7.99 -0.74 1.09
N ASP A 43 -6.96 -0.57 1.92
CA ASP A 43 -5.85 -1.52 2.06
C ASP A 43 -5.90 -2.23 3.42
N THR A 44 -6.11 -3.54 3.38
CA THR A 44 -6.05 -4.45 4.54
C THR A 44 -5.04 -5.58 4.30
N ALA A 45 -5.01 -6.57 5.19
CA ALA A 45 -4.19 -7.78 5.07
C ALA A 45 -4.69 -8.87 6.03
N GLN A 46 -4.39 -10.14 5.73
CA GLN A 46 -4.66 -11.28 6.62
C GLN A 46 -4.06 -11.06 8.02
N ALA A 47 -2.83 -10.53 8.09
CA ALA A 47 -2.12 -10.27 9.33
C ALA A 47 -2.71 -9.14 10.20
N TYR A 48 -3.64 -8.34 9.67
CA TYR A 48 -4.25 -7.25 10.43
C TYR A 48 -5.48 -7.72 11.23
N TYR A 49 -5.98 -8.92 10.97
CA TYR A 49 -7.14 -9.54 11.64
C TYR A 49 -8.43 -8.70 11.57
N ASN A 50 -8.53 -7.81 10.58
CA ASN A 50 -9.64 -6.88 10.44
C ASN A 50 -10.35 -6.94 9.08
N GLU A 51 -10.08 -7.97 8.26
CA GLU A 51 -10.73 -8.17 6.96
C GLU A 51 -12.27 -8.25 7.07
N GLU A 52 -12.81 -8.85 8.15
CA GLU A 52 -14.26 -8.91 8.37
C GLU A 52 -14.87 -7.51 8.60
N GLY A 53 -14.16 -6.63 9.33
CA GLY A 53 -14.57 -5.24 9.51
C GLY A 53 -14.59 -4.46 8.21
N VAL A 54 -13.62 -4.70 7.31
CA VAL A 54 -13.61 -4.13 5.96
C VAL A 54 -14.80 -4.66 5.15
N GLY A 55 -15.04 -5.97 5.14
CA GLY A 55 -16.18 -6.59 4.44
C GLY A 55 -17.52 -6.05 4.90
N ASN A 56 -17.72 -5.92 6.22
CA ASN A 56 -18.93 -5.33 6.80
C ASN A 56 -19.15 -3.88 6.33
N ALA A 57 -18.09 -3.06 6.35
CA ALA A 57 -18.14 -1.68 5.91
C ALA A 57 -18.49 -1.57 4.41
N VAL A 58 -17.85 -2.38 3.56
CA VAL A 58 -18.12 -2.43 2.12
C VAL A 58 -19.60 -2.76 1.83
N ARG A 59 -20.19 -3.69 2.56
CA ARG A 59 -21.61 -4.03 2.42
C ARG A 59 -22.57 -2.94 2.86
N LYS A 60 -22.17 -2.14 3.86
CA LYS A 60 -23.03 -1.13 4.50
C LYS A 60 -22.87 0.27 3.93
N CYS A 61 -21.78 0.55 3.21
CA CYS A 61 -21.43 1.91 2.80
C CYS A 61 -22.35 2.54 1.75
N GLY A 62 -23.20 1.76 1.07
CA GLY A 62 -24.08 2.23 0.02
C GLY A 62 -23.40 2.57 -1.32
N VAL A 63 -22.07 2.33 -1.42
CA VAL A 63 -21.31 2.48 -2.67
C VAL A 63 -21.27 1.13 -3.38
N PRO A 64 -21.54 1.04 -4.70
CA PRO A 64 -21.41 -0.19 -5.45
C PRO A 64 -20.02 -0.83 -5.30
N ARG A 65 -19.93 -2.17 -5.19
CA ARG A 65 -18.66 -2.90 -4.98
C ARG A 65 -17.63 -2.58 -6.07
N GLU A 66 -18.06 -2.44 -7.29
CA GLU A 66 -17.24 -2.15 -8.47
C GLU A 66 -16.65 -0.73 -8.47
N GLU A 67 -17.17 0.18 -7.67
CA GLU A 67 -16.60 1.51 -7.46
C GLU A 67 -15.54 1.54 -6.34
N LEU A 68 -15.42 0.44 -5.60
CA LEU A 68 -14.43 0.29 -4.52
C LEU A 68 -13.24 -0.54 -5.00
N PHE A 69 -12.05 -0.16 -4.57
CA PHE A 69 -10.80 -0.86 -4.82
C PHE A 69 -10.29 -1.46 -3.51
N ILE A 70 -10.39 -2.78 -3.34
CA ILE A 70 -10.05 -3.48 -2.11
C ILE A 70 -8.74 -4.24 -2.29
N THR A 71 -7.77 -3.97 -1.43
CA THR A 71 -6.48 -4.67 -1.38
C THR A 71 -6.41 -5.54 -0.14
N THR A 72 -5.99 -6.79 -0.29
CA THR A 72 -5.56 -7.64 0.83
C THR A 72 -4.24 -8.34 0.53
N LYS A 73 -3.65 -9.02 1.53
CA LYS A 73 -2.29 -9.56 1.43
C LYS A 73 -2.21 -10.95 2.07
N VAL A 74 -1.58 -11.88 1.37
CA VAL A 74 -1.29 -13.23 1.89
C VAL A 74 -0.16 -13.15 2.92
N TRP A 75 -0.43 -13.60 4.14
CA TRP A 75 0.54 -13.55 5.23
C TRP A 75 1.55 -14.72 5.17
N ILE A 76 2.71 -14.55 5.79
CA ILE A 76 3.84 -15.50 5.80
C ILE A 76 3.42 -16.92 6.22
N SER A 77 2.58 -17.07 7.26
CA SER A 77 2.13 -18.38 7.74
C SER A 77 1.30 -19.15 6.71
N ASN A 78 0.72 -18.44 5.75
CA ASN A 78 -0.07 -18.95 4.64
C ASN A 78 0.76 -19.06 3.34
N GLY A 79 2.09 -18.93 3.43
CA GLY A 79 2.99 -19.07 2.29
C GLY A 79 3.07 -20.50 1.76
N GLY A 80 3.35 -20.62 0.45
CA GLY A 80 3.31 -21.86 -0.32
C GLY A 80 1.97 -22.06 -1.01
N TYR A 81 1.99 -22.83 -2.11
CA TYR A 81 0.87 -22.93 -3.04
C TYR A 81 -0.48 -23.31 -2.40
N GLU A 82 -0.54 -24.45 -1.70
CA GLU A 82 -1.81 -24.97 -1.15
C GLU A 82 -2.36 -24.07 -0.04
N LYS A 83 -1.49 -23.61 0.86
CA LYS A 83 -1.89 -22.72 1.96
C LYS A 83 -2.36 -21.37 1.44
N ALA A 84 -1.64 -20.79 0.47
CA ALA A 84 -2.01 -19.53 -0.12
C ALA A 84 -3.39 -19.63 -0.80
N LYS A 85 -3.63 -20.68 -1.58
CA LYS A 85 -4.92 -20.93 -2.24
C LYS A 85 -6.07 -20.98 -1.23
N ALA A 86 -5.93 -21.76 -0.17
CA ALA A 86 -6.95 -21.83 0.88
C ALA A 86 -7.14 -20.49 1.61
N SER A 87 -6.06 -19.77 1.88
CA SER A 87 -6.11 -18.49 2.58
C SER A 87 -6.72 -17.36 1.75
N ILE A 88 -6.58 -17.41 0.42
CA ILE A 88 -7.24 -16.47 -0.50
C ILE A 88 -8.76 -16.63 -0.41
N ASP A 89 -9.26 -17.87 -0.45
CA ASP A 89 -10.69 -18.13 -0.32
C ASP A 89 -11.24 -17.67 1.05
N GLU A 90 -10.46 -17.85 2.11
CA GLU A 90 -10.82 -17.36 3.45
C GLU A 90 -10.83 -15.82 3.52
N SER A 91 -9.88 -15.14 2.87
CA SER A 91 -9.90 -13.68 2.77
C SER A 91 -11.15 -13.17 2.04
N LEU A 92 -11.53 -13.79 0.92
CA LEU A 92 -12.75 -13.46 0.19
C LEU A 92 -14.00 -13.66 1.04
N ARG A 93 -14.06 -14.78 1.80
CA ARG A 93 -15.15 -15.02 2.75
C ARG A 93 -15.25 -13.93 3.81
N LYS A 94 -14.12 -13.51 4.42
CA LYS A 94 -14.08 -12.45 5.43
C LYS A 94 -14.45 -11.09 4.84
N LEU A 95 -13.95 -10.78 3.66
CA LEU A 95 -14.26 -9.55 2.93
C LEU A 95 -15.69 -9.55 2.35
N GLN A 96 -16.40 -10.70 2.39
CA GLN A 96 -17.75 -10.89 1.87
C GLN A 96 -17.86 -10.45 0.40
N SER A 97 -16.88 -10.82 -0.41
CA SER A 97 -16.77 -10.44 -1.82
C SER A 97 -16.26 -11.63 -2.63
N ASP A 98 -16.72 -11.76 -3.87
CA ASP A 98 -16.27 -12.79 -4.80
C ASP A 98 -14.86 -12.51 -5.36
N TYR A 99 -14.40 -11.27 -5.22
CA TYR A 99 -13.07 -10.84 -5.69
C TYR A 99 -12.48 -9.73 -4.83
N VAL A 100 -11.15 -9.58 -4.94
CA VAL A 100 -10.42 -8.37 -4.52
C VAL A 100 -9.84 -7.66 -5.74
N ASP A 101 -9.60 -6.37 -5.63
CA ASP A 101 -9.04 -5.59 -6.73
C ASP A 101 -7.53 -5.77 -6.83
N LEU A 102 -6.85 -5.90 -5.69
CA LEU A 102 -5.41 -6.17 -5.62
C LEU A 102 -5.11 -7.20 -4.53
N LEU A 103 -4.38 -8.25 -4.88
CA LEU A 103 -3.88 -9.26 -3.96
C LEU A 103 -2.35 -9.20 -3.93
N LEU A 104 -1.77 -9.10 -2.74
CA LEU A 104 -0.32 -8.98 -2.55
C LEU A 104 0.26 -10.16 -1.76
N ILE A 105 1.52 -10.53 -2.02
CA ILE A 105 2.34 -11.20 -1.02
C ILE A 105 2.76 -10.15 0.01
N HIS A 106 2.49 -10.40 1.30
CA HIS A 106 2.74 -9.40 2.35
C HIS A 106 4.23 -9.19 2.64
N GLN A 107 5.00 -10.29 2.66
CA GLN A 107 6.43 -10.28 2.96
C GLN A 107 7.19 -11.29 2.10
N PRO A 108 8.44 -11.01 1.70
CA PRO A 108 9.24 -11.87 0.83
C PRO A 108 9.90 -13.04 1.59
N PHE A 109 9.12 -13.78 2.38
CA PHE A 109 9.59 -14.89 3.18
C PHE A 109 8.83 -16.18 2.86
N ASN A 110 9.41 -17.33 3.24
CA ASN A 110 8.86 -18.64 2.99
C ASN A 110 8.81 -18.95 1.47
N ASP A 111 7.96 -19.89 1.03
CA ASP A 111 7.76 -20.21 -0.39
C ASP A 111 6.90 -19.14 -1.09
N TYR A 112 7.51 -17.97 -1.36
CA TYR A 112 6.81 -16.90 -2.08
C TYR A 112 6.56 -17.23 -3.56
N TYR A 113 7.34 -18.12 -4.18
CA TYR A 113 7.07 -18.60 -5.54
C TYR A 113 5.80 -19.46 -5.60
N GLY A 114 5.66 -20.42 -4.68
CA GLY A 114 4.43 -21.21 -4.58
C GLY A 114 3.23 -20.33 -4.25
N THR A 115 3.40 -19.36 -3.36
CA THR A 115 2.38 -18.35 -3.02
C THR A 115 1.96 -17.56 -4.26
N TYR A 116 2.93 -17.07 -5.05
CA TYR A 116 2.63 -16.27 -6.23
C TYR A 116 1.91 -17.07 -7.30
N ARG A 117 2.27 -18.36 -7.51
CA ARG A 117 1.54 -19.25 -8.43
C ARG A 117 0.07 -19.42 -8.03
N ALA A 118 -0.22 -19.56 -6.72
CA ALA A 118 -1.60 -19.59 -6.26
C ALA A 118 -2.34 -18.27 -6.54
N MET A 119 -1.66 -17.14 -6.45
CA MET A 119 -2.21 -15.83 -6.79
C MET A 119 -2.44 -15.66 -8.29
N GLU A 120 -1.56 -16.18 -9.14
CA GLU A 120 -1.75 -16.22 -10.61
C GLU A 120 -3.00 -17.04 -10.99
N GLU A 121 -3.24 -18.17 -10.31
CA GLU A 121 -4.49 -18.91 -10.48
C GLU A 121 -5.72 -18.13 -10.02
N ALA A 122 -5.64 -17.46 -8.86
CA ALA A 122 -6.72 -16.63 -8.36
C ALA A 122 -7.03 -15.47 -9.33
N TYR A 123 -6.00 -14.88 -9.95
CA TYR A 123 -6.14 -13.86 -10.98
C TYR A 123 -6.87 -14.44 -12.22
N LYS A 124 -6.42 -15.59 -12.74
CA LYS A 124 -7.04 -16.26 -13.90
C LYS A 124 -8.49 -16.69 -13.62
N ALA A 125 -8.78 -17.02 -12.37
CA ALA A 125 -10.13 -17.38 -11.91
C ALA A 125 -11.03 -16.16 -11.62
N GLY A 126 -10.53 -14.93 -11.77
CA GLY A 126 -11.27 -13.70 -11.48
C GLY A 126 -11.45 -13.36 -10.00
N LYS A 127 -10.76 -14.09 -9.09
CA LYS A 127 -10.76 -13.82 -7.65
C LYS A 127 -9.90 -12.61 -7.25
N ALA A 128 -8.97 -12.21 -8.12
CA ALA A 128 -8.17 -10.99 -7.98
C ALA A 128 -8.09 -10.28 -9.33
N ARG A 129 -8.37 -8.97 -9.37
CA ARG A 129 -8.28 -8.17 -10.61
C ARG A 129 -6.85 -7.78 -10.96
N ALA A 130 -5.98 -7.69 -9.95
CA ALA A 130 -4.54 -7.49 -10.08
C ALA A 130 -3.81 -8.23 -8.98
N ILE A 131 -2.56 -8.62 -9.23
CA ILE A 131 -1.68 -9.27 -8.25
C ILE A 131 -0.36 -8.53 -8.16
N GLY A 132 0.29 -8.62 -7.00
CA GLY A 132 1.55 -7.95 -6.77
C GLY A 132 2.24 -8.44 -5.51
N VAL A 133 3.15 -7.64 -5.00
CA VAL A 133 4.00 -7.99 -3.87
C VAL A 133 4.11 -6.83 -2.88
N SER A 134 4.61 -7.11 -1.69
CA SER A 134 4.93 -6.10 -0.70
C SER A 134 6.28 -6.44 -0.05
N ASN A 135 7.09 -5.40 0.20
CA ASN A 135 8.42 -5.50 0.78
C ASN A 135 9.44 -6.32 -0.05
N PHE A 136 9.21 -6.47 -1.35
CA PHE A 136 10.16 -7.05 -2.26
C PHE A 136 11.18 -5.98 -2.67
N TYR A 137 12.39 -6.06 -2.11
CA TYR A 137 13.51 -5.21 -2.52
C TYR A 137 14.07 -5.67 -3.87
N PRO A 138 14.91 -4.85 -4.53
CA PRO A 138 15.25 -5.03 -5.93
C PRO A 138 15.69 -6.43 -6.33
N ASP A 139 16.51 -7.10 -5.51
CA ASP A 139 16.99 -8.46 -5.76
C ASP A 139 15.87 -9.49 -5.85
N ARG A 140 15.00 -9.55 -4.84
CA ARG A 140 13.86 -10.48 -4.81
C ARG A 140 12.74 -10.07 -5.76
N PHE A 141 12.58 -8.76 -5.98
CA PHE A 141 11.61 -8.27 -6.94
C PHE A 141 11.97 -8.70 -8.36
N ILE A 142 13.21 -8.47 -8.79
CA ILE A 142 13.70 -8.86 -10.11
C ILE A 142 13.60 -10.38 -10.29
N ASP A 143 14.06 -11.15 -9.28
CA ASP A 143 14.03 -12.59 -9.31
C ASP A 143 12.60 -13.13 -9.54
N LEU A 144 11.62 -12.66 -8.76
CA LEU A 144 10.23 -13.04 -8.98
C LEU A 144 9.70 -12.54 -10.33
N ALA A 145 9.95 -11.27 -10.67
CA ALA A 145 9.41 -10.66 -11.88
C ALA A 145 9.95 -11.33 -13.16
N GLU A 146 11.18 -11.84 -13.17
CA GLU A 146 11.72 -12.55 -14.35
C GLU A 146 11.07 -13.91 -14.55
N PHE A 147 10.73 -14.62 -13.49
CA PHE A 147 10.30 -16.03 -13.57
C PHE A 147 8.80 -16.26 -13.36
N CYS A 148 8.03 -15.24 -12.97
CA CYS A 148 6.57 -15.36 -12.91
C CYS A 148 5.90 -15.20 -14.29
N GLU A 149 4.72 -15.79 -14.45
CA GLU A 149 3.92 -15.67 -15.67
C GLU A 149 3.25 -14.28 -15.75
N ILE A 150 2.68 -13.83 -14.64
CA ILE A 150 1.97 -12.53 -14.54
C ILE A 150 2.83 -11.59 -13.71
N LYS A 151 3.33 -10.52 -14.34
CA LYS A 151 4.18 -9.54 -13.65
C LYS A 151 3.45 -8.86 -12.51
N PRO A 152 4.13 -8.60 -11.36
CA PRO A 152 3.53 -7.85 -10.27
C PRO A 152 3.05 -6.48 -10.74
N ALA A 153 1.78 -6.16 -10.52
CA ALA A 153 1.22 -4.85 -10.89
C ALA A 153 1.65 -3.75 -9.91
N VAL A 154 1.86 -4.13 -8.65
CA VAL A 154 2.23 -3.24 -7.54
C VAL A 154 3.30 -3.90 -6.69
N ASN A 155 4.25 -3.09 -6.20
CA ASN A 155 5.09 -3.45 -5.06
C ASN A 155 4.86 -2.41 -3.95
N GLN A 156 4.27 -2.85 -2.84
CA GLN A 156 3.98 -2.01 -1.69
C GLN A 156 5.18 -2.01 -0.74
N VAL A 157 5.88 -0.89 -0.61
CA VAL A 157 7.12 -0.77 0.17
C VAL A 157 7.11 0.47 1.07
N GLU A 158 7.94 0.45 2.13
CA GLU A 158 8.19 1.65 2.91
C GLU A 158 8.60 2.80 2.01
N THR A 159 7.77 3.84 1.94
CA THR A 159 8.09 5.00 1.11
C THR A 159 7.54 6.26 1.76
N HIS A 160 8.43 7.20 2.06
CA HIS A 160 8.13 8.50 2.64
C HIS A 160 9.27 9.48 2.33
N VAL A 161 9.17 10.72 2.75
CA VAL A 161 10.15 11.78 2.45
C VAL A 161 11.59 11.46 2.91
N PHE A 162 11.78 10.58 3.91
CA PHE A 162 13.09 10.18 4.40
C PHE A 162 13.62 8.87 3.79
N ASN A 163 12.76 8.10 3.10
CA ASN A 163 13.12 6.89 2.38
C ASN A 163 12.31 6.84 1.08
N GLN A 164 12.82 7.49 0.05
CA GLN A 164 12.04 7.84 -1.13
C GLN A 164 12.01 6.76 -2.22
N GLN A 165 12.74 5.66 -2.06
CA GLN A 165 12.75 4.51 -2.98
C GLN A 165 13.08 4.87 -4.45
N VAL A 166 13.94 5.87 -4.70
CA VAL A 166 14.21 6.38 -6.06
C VAL A 166 14.73 5.27 -6.97
N LYS A 167 15.82 4.60 -6.58
CA LYS A 167 16.39 3.50 -7.39
C LYS A 167 15.48 2.28 -7.50
N PRO A 168 14.84 1.79 -6.42
CA PRO A 168 13.84 0.73 -6.53
C PRO A 168 12.67 1.08 -7.45
N GLN A 169 12.18 2.33 -7.44
CA GLN A 169 11.14 2.79 -8.35
C GLN A 169 11.56 2.73 -9.82
N GLU A 170 12.81 3.14 -10.13
CA GLU A 170 13.38 3.03 -11.48
C GLU A 170 13.44 1.58 -11.97
N ILE A 171 13.76 0.64 -11.08
CA ILE A 171 13.79 -0.79 -11.40
C ILE A 171 12.37 -1.30 -11.65
N MET A 172 11.42 -1.04 -10.76
CA MET A 172 10.04 -1.47 -10.89
C MET A 172 9.37 -0.90 -12.15
N LYS A 173 9.72 0.32 -12.53
CA LYS A 173 9.23 0.95 -13.78
C LYS A 173 9.61 0.16 -15.04
N LYS A 174 10.73 -0.56 -15.06
CA LYS A 174 11.12 -1.42 -16.20
C LYS A 174 10.18 -2.60 -16.41
N TYR A 175 9.45 -2.98 -15.37
CA TYR A 175 8.45 -4.06 -15.39
C TYR A 175 7.01 -3.52 -15.40
N ASP A 176 6.86 -2.20 -15.57
CA ASP A 176 5.58 -1.49 -15.46
C ASP A 176 4.86 -1.76 -14.13
N THR A 177 5.64 -1.94 -13.05
CA THR A 177 5.15 -2.16 -11.68
C THR A 177 5.08 -0.83 -10.93
N LYS A 178 3.92 -0.51 -10.35
CA LYS A 178 3.73 0.71 -9.55
C LYS A 178 4.27 0.54 -8.14
N VAL A 179 4.82 1.63 -7.60
CA VAL A 179 5.16 1.71 -6.17
C VAL A 179 3.93 2.13 -5.39
N MET A 180 3.65 1.41 -4.31
CA MET A 180 2.64 1.78 -3.33
C MET A 180 3.32 2.02 -1.98
N SER A 181 3.06 3.17 -1.38
CA SER A 181 3.70 3.60 -0.14
C SER A 181 2.94 3.10 1.07
N TRP A 182 3.55 2.21 1.87
CA TRP A 182 3.13 2.09 3.25
C TRP A 182 3.97 3.04 4.13
N GLY A 183 3.38 3.50 5.24
CA GLY A 183 4.01 4.45 6.14
C GLY A 183 4.32 5.82 5.52
N PRO A 184 3.44 6.46 4.72
CA PRO A 184 3.74 7.71 4.02
C PRO A 184 4.14 8.86 4.95
N PHE A 185 3.80 8.75 6.24
CA PHE A 185 4.17 9.69 7.30
C PHE A 185 5.31 9.20 8.19
N ALA A 186 6.03 8.14 7.80
CA ALA A 186 7.09 7.52 8.60
C ALA A 186 6.63 7.14 10.02
N GLU A 187 5.33 6.89 10.24
CA GLU A 187 4.68 6.71 11.57
C GLU A 187 5.04 7.82 12.58
N GLY A 188 5.31 9.03 12.11
CA GLY A 188 5.73 10.17 12.95
C GLY A 188 7.19 10.15 13.39
N ARG A 189 7.98 9.16 12.96
CA ARG A 189 9.42 9.06 13.30
C ARG A 189 10.20 10.24 12.70
N ASN A 190 11.40 10.47 13.21
CA ASN A 190 12.29 11.56 12.79
C ASN A 190 11.62 12.95 12.82
N ASN A 191 10.77 13.20 13.82
CA ASN A 191 10.05 14.46 13.96
C ASN A 191 9.27 14.84 12.68
N PHE A 192 8.70 13.85 11.99
CA PHE A 192 8.04 14.03 10.70
C PHE A 192 7.09 15.22 10.67
N PHE A 193 6.16 15.31 11.63
CA PHE A 193 5.11 16.34 11.65
C PHE A 193 5.63 17.73 12.08
N SER A 194 6.86 17.84 12.56
CA SER A 194 7.54 19.09 12.88
C SER A 194 8.74 19.38 11.95
N ASN A 195 8.83 18.71 10.79
CA ASN A 195 9.89 18.93 9.83
C ASN A 195 9.77 20.33 9.22
N GLU A 196 10.80 21.16 9.39
CA GLU A 196 10.78 22.58 9.01
C GLU A 196 10.66 22.78 7.49
N VAL A 197 11.24 21.90 6.66
CA VAL A 197 11.11 21.98 5.19
C VAL A 197 9.67 21.76 4.77
N LEU A 198 9.05 20.66 5.24
CA LEU A 198 7.66 20.36 4.90
C LEU A 198 6.69 21.40 5.43
N LYS A 199 6.98 21.97 6.61
CA LYS A 199 6.18 23.04 7.21
C LYS A 199 6.26 24.33 6.40
N ALA A 200 7.48 24.79 6.05
CA ALA A 200 7.68 26.00 5.25
C ALA A 200 7.02 25.89 3.87
N ILE A 201 7.10 24.71 3.23
CA ILE A 201 6.39 24.46 1.97
C ILE A 201 4.87 24.50 2.20
N GLY A 202 4.38 23.84 3.25
CA GLY A 202 2.95 23.80 3.56
C GLY A 202 2.35 25.19 3.78
N GLU A 203 3.06 26.09 4.46
CA GLU A 203 2.64 27.47 4.70
C GLU A 203 2.41 28.23 3.38
N GLN A 204 3.18 27.97 2.32
CA GLN A 204 3.01 28.60 1.01
C GLN A 204 1.69 28.21 0.33
N TYR A 205 1.21 27.00 0.58
CA TYR A 205 -0.02 26.45 -0.04
C TYR A 205 -1.22 26.43 0.90
N GLY A 206 -1.06 26.85 2.17
CA GLY A 206 -2.10 26.71 3.20
C GLY A 206 -2.39 25.22 3.53
N LYS A 207 -1.37 24.36 3.45
CA LYS A 207 -1.48 22.90 3.64
C LYS A 207 -0.63 22.41 4.82
N SER A 208 -1.04 21.30 5.42
CA SER A 208 -0.28 20.67 6.49
C SER A 208 0.94 19.89 5.97
N VAL A 209 1.85 19.57 6.89
CA VAL A 209 2.99 18.67 6.63
C VAL A 209 2.55 17.34 6.03
N ALA A 210 1.43 16.77 6.51
CA ALA A 210 0.87 15.53 5.99
C ALA A 210 0.42 15.67 4.53
N GLN A 211 -0.30 16.75 4.21
CA GLN A 211 -0.77 17.01 2.84
C GLN A 211 0.40 17.24 1.88
N VAL A 212 1.43 18.00 2.28
CA VAL A 212 2.65 18.20 1.47
C VAL A 212 3.34 16.86 1.18
N ALA A 213 3.52 16.03 2.19
CA ALA A 213 4.17 14.72 2.01
C ALA A 213 3.37 13.77 1.10
N LEU A 214 2.04 13.73 1.24
CA LEU A 214 1.20 12.95 0.34
C LEU A 214 1.28 13.48 -1.09
N ARG A 215 1.18 14.79 -1.28
CA ARG A 215 1.27 15.41 -2.62
C ARG A 215 2.61 15.15 -3.28
N PHE A 216 3.71 15.20 -2.52
CA PHE A 216 5.04 14.85 -3.00
C PHE A 216 5.10 13.42 -3.57
N LEU A 217 4.55 12.45 -2.85
CA LEU A 217 4.53 11.05 -3.32
C LEU A 217 3.60 10.88 -4.53
N ILE A 218 2.42 11.49 -4.51
CA ILE A 218 1.45 11.45 -5.60
C ILE A 218 2.04 12.03 -6.89
N GLN A 219 2.74 13.18 -6.82
CA GLN A 219 3.40 13.79 -7.99
C GLN A 219 4.56 12.95 -8.55
N ARG A 220 5.04 11.96 -7.80
CA ARG A 220 6.00 10.96 -8.25
C ARG A 220 5.35 9.67 -8.76
N ASP A 221 4.04 9.68 -9.01
CA ASP A 221 3.27 8.50 -9.46
C ASP A 221 3.33 7.34 -8.43
N ILE A 222 3.39 7.65 -7.12
CA ILE A 222 3.40 6.70 -6.03
C ILE A 222 2.02 6.65 -5.39
N ILE A 223 1.43 5.46 -5.31
CA ILE A 223 0.15 5.23 -4.63
C ILE A 223 0.37 5.36 -3.12
N VAL A 224 -0.49 6.09 -2.44
CA VAL A 224 -0.36 6.35 -1.00
C VAL A 224 -1.57 5.85 -0.22
N ILE A 225 -1.34 5.25 0.96
CA ILE A 225 -2.38 4.67 1.82
C ILE A 225 -2.24 5.17 3.27
N PRO A 226 -2.41 6.49 3.51
CA PRO A 226 -2.37 7.01 4.87
C PRO A 226 -3.44 6.34 5.76
N LYS A 227 -3.12 6.16 7.04
CA LYS A 227 -4.02 5.62 8.06
C LYS A 227 -4.40 6.69 9.07
N SER A 228 -5.65 6.72 9.45
CA SER A 228 -6.13 7.46 10.62
C SER A 228 -7.40 6.80 11.19
N THR A 229 -7.61 6.86 12.50
CA THR A 229 -8.88 6.48 13.15
C THR A 229 -9.78 7.69 13.40
N ARG A 230 -9.33 8.91 13.04
CA ARG A 230 -10.04 10.16 13.22
C ARG A 230 -10.50 10.70 11.87
N LYS A 231 -11.80 10.94 11.73
CA LYS A 231 -12.44 11.38 10.49
C LYS A 231 -11.87 12.72 9.99
N GLU A 232 -11.59 13.65 10.91
CA GLU A 232 -11.02 14.96 10.57
C GLU A 232 -9.68 14.84 9.85
N ARG A 233 -8.83 13.89 10.29
CA ARG A 233 -7.56 13.61 9.60
C ARG A 233 -7.75 12.87 8.28
N MET A 234 -8.80 12.06 8.15
CA MET A 234 -9.13 11.45 6.85
C MET A 234 -9.52 12.51 5.85
N ILE A 235 -10.31 13.52 6.25
CA ILE A 235 -10.67 14.67 5.42
C ILE A 235 -9.42 15.45 5.02
N GLU A 236 -8.56 15.78 5.98
CA GLU A 236 -7.29 16.48 5.73
C GLU A 236 -6.40 15.72 4.73
N ASN A 237 -6.18 14.42 4.94
CA ASN A 237 -5.38 13.57 4.05
C ASN A 237 -6.00 13.41 2.65
N PHE A 238 -7.31 13.55 2.52
CA PHE A 238 -8.00 13.45 1.25
C PHE A 238 -7.89 14.75 0.42
N ASP A 239 -7.73 15.88 1.08
CA ASP A 239 -7.65 17.21 0.48
C ASP A 239 -6.23 17.53 -0.02
N VAL A 240 -5.77 16.79 -1.05
CA VAL A 240 -4.41 16.88 -1.62
C VAL A 240 -4.38 17.07 -3.13
N PHE A 241 -5.54 17.25 -3.77
CA PHE A 241 -5.63 17.36 -5.23
C PHE A 241 -5.85 18.78 -5.74
N ASP A 242 -6.03 19.75 -4.86
CA ASP A 242 -6.30 21.16 -5.16
C ASP A 242 -5.05 22.04 -5.27
N PHE A 243 -3.85 21.47 -5.04
CA PHE A 243 -2.57 22.16 -5.17
C PHE A 243 -1.51 21.29 -5.84
N THR A 244 -0.45 21.92 -6.33
CA THR A 244 0.69 21.24 -6.97
C THR A 244 1.98 21.85 -6.44
N LEU A 245 2.87 20.97 -5.93
CA LEU A 245 4.20 21.37 -5.50
C LEU A 245 5.03 21.82 -6.70
N SER A 246 5.73 22.93 -6.57
CA SER A 246 6.65 23.43 -7.61
C SER A 246 7.86 22.50 -7.78
N VAL A 247 8.59 22.65 -8.89
CA VAL A 247 9.85 21.90 -9.10
C VAL A 247 10.83 22.15 -7.95
N LYS A 248 10.92 23.38 -7.48
CA LYS A 248 11.78 23.76 -6.34
C LYS A 248 11.37 23.03 -5.06
N ASP A 249 10.07 22.98 -4.74
CA ASP A 249 9.57 22.28 -3.56
C ASP A 249 9.86 20.76 -3.64
N MET A 250 9.67 20.19 -4.83
CA MET A 250 9.99 18.77 -5.08
C MET A 250 11.48 18.47 -4.86
N GLU A 251 12.37 19.36 -5.29
CA GLU A 251 13.83 19.25 -5.08
C GLU A 251 14.21 19.41 -3.60
N GLU A 252 13.62 20.37 -2.89
CA GLU A 252 13.84 20.56 -1.46
C GLU A 252 13.40 19.31 -0.65
N ILE A 253 12.24 18.75 -0.97
CA ILE A 253 11.77 17.51 -0.32
C ILE A 253 12.65 16.31 -0.73
N ALA A 254 13.10 16.24 -1.99
CA ALA A 254 14.02 15.20 -2.43
C ALA A 254 15.33 15.20 -1.63
N GLY A 255 15.79 16.36 -1.17
CA GLY A 255 16.95 16.50 -0.29
C GLY A 255 16.79 15.88 1.10
N LEU A 256 15.57 15.52 1.53
CA LEU A 256 15.33 14.85 2.81
C LEU A 256 15.60 13.35 2.78
N ASP A 257 15.87 12.75 1.61
CA ASP A 257 16.06 11.33 1.43
C ASP A 257 17.32 10.82 2.14
N LYS A 258 17.13 10.00 3.17
CA LYS A 258 18.22 9.33 3.90
C LYS A 258 18.62 8.00 3.26
N LYS A 259 17.79 7.46 2.36
CA LYS A 259 17.99 6.17 1.68
C LYS A 259 18.11 4.98 2.64
N GLU A 260 17.49 5.11 3.79
CA GLU A 260 17.52 4.11 4.85
C GLU A 260 16.11 3.88 5.39
N SER A 261 15.79 2.60 5.68
CA SER A 261 14.55 2.24 6.35
C SER A 261 14.53 2.78 7.78
N LEU A 262 13.41 3.32 8.22
CA LEU A 262 13.18 3.72 9.61
C LEU A 262 12.63 2.59 10.48
N PHE A 263 12.25 1.46 9.86
CA PHE A 263 11.53 0.37 10.53
C PHE A 263 12.37 -0.90 10.62
N PHE A 264 13.22 -1.15 9.62
CA PHE A 264 13.98 -2.39 9.53
C PHE A 264 15.43 -2.11 9.19
N SER A 265 16.35 -2.85 9.81
CA SER A 265 17.74 -2.87 9.38
C SER A 265 17.91 -3.75 8.14
N CYS A 266 18.89 -3.47 7.31
CA CYS A 266 19.22 -4.25 6.11
C CYS A 266 19.35 -5.76 6.38
N LEU A 267 19.85 -6.15 7.54
CA LEU A 267 20.05 -7.54 7.96
C LEU A 267 18.72 -8.32 8.12
N LEU A 268 17.62 -7.66 8.49
CA LEU A 268 16.30 -8.30 8.61
C LEU A 268 15.66 -8.62 7.27
N TYR A 269 16.01 -7.87 6.21
CA TYR A 269 15.44 -8.10 4.87
C TYR A 269 16.28 -9.04 4.00
N THR A 270 17.58 -9.10 4.23
CA THR A 270 18.50 -9.87 3.37
C THR A 270 18.82 -11.26 3.90
N SER A 271 18.65 -11.48 5.19
CA SER A 271 18.91 -12.79 5.82
C SER A 271 18.33 -12.78 7.24
N PRO A 272 17.09 -13.27 7.46
CA PRO A 272 16.67 -13.54 8.82
C PRO A 272 17.66 -14.56 9.40
N SER A 273 18.38 -14.16 10.44
CA SER A 273 19.18 -15.08 11.21
C SER A 273 18.25 -16.20 11.73
N PRO A 274 18.68 -17.47 11.77
CA PRO A 274 17.90 -18.52 12.41
C PRO A 274 17.51 -18.22 13.86
N ARG A 275 18.12 -17.20 14.47
CA ARG A 275 17.78 -16.71 15.82
C ARG A 275 16.57 -15.77 15.87
N ASP A 276 16.15 -15.22 14.72
CA ASP A 276 15.04 -14.28 14.65
C ASP A 276 13.70 -14.98 14.32
N ILE A 277 13.72 -16.31 14.23
CA ILE A 277 12.57 -17.16 13.90
C ILE A 277 12.06 -17.92 15.14
N SER A 278 12.69 -17.73 16.32
CA SER A 278 12.30 -18.37 17.57
C SER A 278 11.29 -17.54 18.36
#